data_352a771a9b57c3ddd8c8a057d6563162
#
_entry.id   352a771a9b57c3ddd8c8a057d6563162
#
_cell.length_a   1.000
_cell.length_b   1.000
_cell.length_c   1.000
_cell.angle_alpha   90.00
_cell.angle_beta   90.00
_cell.angle_gamma   90.00
#
_symmetry.space_group_name_H-M   'P 1'
#
loop_
_entity.id
_entity.type
_entity.pdbx_description
1 polymer ?
#
loop_
_entity_poly.entity_id
_entity_poly.type
_entity_poly.pdbx_seq_one_letter_code
_entity_poly.pdbx_strand_id
1 'polypeptide(L)'
;GNRMIKIAFFDVDGTLLKLGSKVPSFQTVQTLQQLQAKGILLCMATGRGYLSVPHFEGVDFDLWLTFNGSYVRSKDAVISKNPLDADDKRRILHNLKQMHRAAAISNEHFIVTNGTDPDLEQYFSFGNEKLVISEHFDKLCEEDIYQIMCSCSPSEYERILLGTHATQITAWWDKAVDIIPLSCGKGNAVRAVLAHYGFSKAEAIA
;
A
#
# COMPACT_ATOMS: atom_id res chain seq x y z
N GLY A 1 -11.31 -26.30 22.60
CA GLY A 1 -10.40 -25.62 23.50
C GLY A 1 -10.05 -24.23 23.00
N ASN A 2 -9.60 -23.38 23.91
CA ASN A 2 -9.15 -22.05 23.57
C ASN A 2 -7.88 -22.14 22.74
N ARG A 3 -7.94 -21.65 21.51
CA ARG A 3 -6.74 -21.51 20.69
C ARG A 3 -6.01 -20.23 21.07
N MET A 4 -4.70 -20.34 21.21
CA MET A 4 -3.87 -19.18 21.48
C MET A 4 -3.75 -18.32 20.22
N ILE A 5 -3.80 -17.01 20.41
CA ILE A 5 -3.54 -16.07 19.33
C ILE A 5 -2.05 -16.15 18.95
N LYS A 6 -1.77 -16.28 17.67
CA LYS A 6 -0.42 -16.41 17.11
C LYS A 6 0.01 -15.24 16.26
N ILE A 7 -0.95 -14.49 15.73
CA ILE A 7 -0.68 -13.34 14.85
C ILE A 7 -1.74 -12.25 15.06
N ALA A 8 -1.32 -11.01 14.98
CA ALA A 8 -2.19 -9.83 15.08
C ALA A 8 -1.90 -8.87 13.93
N PHE A 9 -2.97 -8.40 13.29
CA PHE A 9 -2.93 -7.45 12.18
C PHE A 9 -3.39 -6.08 12.67
N PHE A 10 -2.63 -5.05 12.35
CA PHE A 10 -2.91 -3.68 12.79
C PHE A 10 -2.93 -2.72 11.62
N ASP A 11 -4.02 -1.98 11.46
CA ASP A 11 -4.06 -0.83 10.56
C ASP A 11 -3.11 0.25 11.08
N VAL A 12 -2.44 0.94 10.16
CA VAL A 12 -1.50 2.01 10.52
C VAL A 12 -2.26 3.30 10.76
N ASP A 13 -2.85 3.86 9.72
CA ASP A 13 -3.49 5.17 9.79
C ASP A 13 -4.84 5.10 10.52
N GLY A 14 -4.98 5.88 11.58
CA GLY A 14 -6.16 5.89 12.42
C GLY A 14 -6.17 4.85 13.54
N THR A 15 -5.26 3.87 13.53
CA THR A 15 -5.16 2.83 14.56
C THR A 15 -3.80 2.92 15.28
N LEU A 16 -2.72 2.51 14.63
CA LEU A 16 -1.38 2.63 15.23
C LEU A 16 -0.92 4.09 15.30
N LEU A 17 -1.27 4.87 14.28
CA LEU A 17 -1.02 6.31 14.24
C LEU A 17 -2.35 7.05 14.22
N LYS A 18 -2.56 7.94 15.17
CA LYS A 18 -3.70 8.86 15.14
C LYS A 18 -3.57 9.80 13.94
N LEU A 19 -4.70 10.25 13.40
CA LEU A 19 -4.72 11.20 12.28
C LEU A 19 -3.84 12.41 12.59
N GLY A 20 -2.91 12.71 11.66
CA GLY A 20 -1.97 13.82 11.79
C GLY A 20 -0.75 13.53 12.66
N SER A 21 -0.66 12.37 13.30
CA SER A 21 0.50 11.97 14.08
C SER A 21 1.48 11.14 13.24
N LYS A 22 2.78 11.34 13.46
CA LYS A 22 3.86 10.58 12.79
C LYS A 22 4.45 9.51 13.67
N VAL A 23 4.12 9.52 14.96
CA VAL A 23 4.64 8.57 15.95
C VAL A 23 3.49 7.94 16.71
N PRO A 24 3.61 6.65 17.10
CA PRO A 24 2.60 6.01 17.94
C PRO A 24 2.69 6.54 19.35
N SER A 25 1.59 6.38 20.12
CA SER A 25 1.61 6.70 21.53
C SER A 25 2.50 5.71 22.30
N PHE A 26 2.98 6.13 23.47
CA PHE A 26 3.71 5.24 24.37
C PHE A 26 2.92 3.98 24.71
N GLN A 27 1.61 4.14 24.95
CA GLN A 27 0.73 3.02 25.26
C GLN A 27 0.62 2.03 24.10
N THR A 28 0.53 2.52 22.87
CA THR A 28 0.52 1.67 21.67
C THR A 28 1.81 0.86 21.56
N VAL A 29 2.96 1.49 21.71
CA VAL A 29 4.27 0.82 21.66
C VAL A 29 4.34 -0.25 22.74
N GLN A 30 3.93 0.07 23.96
CA GLN A 30 3.96 -0.86 25.09
C GLN A 30 3.08 -2.09 24.83
N THR A 31 1.87 -1.87 24.29
CA THR A 31 0.95 -2.96 23.94
C THR A 31 1.56 -3.88 22.89
N LEU A 32 2.16 -3.32 21.85
CA LEU A 32 2.80 -4.09 20.78
C LEU A 32 3.97 -4.92 21.33
N GLN A 33 4.80 -4.33 22.19
CA GLN A 33 5.89 -5.04 22.84
C GLN A 33 5.41 -6.20 23.71
N GLN A 34 4.31 -6.02 24.43
CA GLN A 34 3.72 -7.07 25.26
C GLN A 34 3.21 -8.24 24.41
N LEU A 35 2.60 -7.95 23.26
CA LEU A 35 2.16 -8.99 22.33
C LEU A 35 3.34 -9.81 21.78
N GLN A 36 4.41 -9.14 21.38
CA GLN A 36 5.62 -9.81 20.90
C GLN A 36 6.28 -10.67 22.00
N ALA A 37 6.28 -10.18 23.24
CA ALA A 37 6.81 -10.94 24.38
C ALA A 37 6.04 -12.25 24.60
N LYS A 38 4.78 -12.32 24.18
CA LYS A 38 3.96 -13.53 24.24
C LYS A 38 4.14 -14.44 23.03
N GLY A 39 5.03 -14.09 22.10
CA GLY A 39 5.27 -14.86 20.89
C GLY A 39 4.26 -14.61 19.76
N ILE A 40 3.49 -13.53 19.83
CA ILE A 40 2.52 -13.16 18.80
C ILE A 40 3.24 -12.40 17.70
N LEU A 41 3.08 -12.85 16.45
CA LEU A 41 3.59 -12.15 15.28
C LEU A 41 2.80 -10.87 15.05
N LEU A 42 3.49 -9.77 14.76
CA LEU A 42 2.86 -8.48 14.48
C LEU A 42 2.93 -8.17 12.99
N CYS A 43 1.78 -7.90 12.39
CA CYS A 43 1.66 -7.53 10.98
C CYS A 43 1.08 -6.12 10.85
N MET A 44 1.78 -5.23 10.15
CA MET A 44 1.18 -3.98 9.70
C MET A 44 0.28 -4.26 8.51
N ALA A 45 -0.94 -3.74 8.52
CA ALA A 45 -1.86 -3.83 7.41
C ALA A 45 -2.20 -2.40 6.96
N THR A 46 -1.81 -2.02 5.73
CA THR A 46 -1.90 -0.63 5.31
C THR A 46 -2.18 -0.48 3.80
N GLY A 47 -2.81 0.64 3.45
CA GLY A 47 -2.88 1.08 2.06
C GLY A 47 -1.59 1.70 1.55
N ARG A 48 -0.67 2.06 2.47
CA ARG A 48 0.62 2.60 2.07
C ARG A 48 1.44 1.57 1.30
N GLY A 49 2.33 2.07 0.43
CA GLY A 49 3.32 1.22 -0.23
C GLY A 49 4.40 0.75 0.74
N TYR A 50 5.14 -0.27 0.33
CA TYR A 50 6.16 -0.87 1.18
C TYR A 50 7.25 0.11 1.62
N LEU A 51 7.64 1.03 0.72
CA LEU A 51 8.65 2.05 1.03
C LEU A 51 8.13 3.18 1.92
N SER A 52 6.82 3.25 2.13
CA SER A 52 6.16 4.32 2.88
C SER A 52 5.62 3.87 4.24
N VAL A 53 5.91 2.63 4.65
CA VAL A 53 5.51 2.15 5.96
C VAL A 53 6.32 2.85 7.05
N PRO A 54 5.68 3.21 8.17
CA PRO A 54 6.41 3.84 9.27
C PRO A 54 7.26 2.82 10.03
N HIS A 55 8.35 3.31 10.62
CA HIS A 55 9.15 2.55 11.57
C HIS A 55 8.89 3.09 12.97
N PHE A 56 8.52 2.21 13.88
CA PHE A 56 8.25 2.57 15.26
C PHE A 56 9.45 2.22 16.13
N GLU A 57 9.99 3.21 16.82
CA GLU A 57 11.07 2.99 17.77
C GLU A 57 10.60 2.03 18.87
N GLY A 58 11.40 1.00 19.14
CA GLY A 58 11.11 0.00 20.17
C GLY A 58 10.18 -1.13 19.72
N VAL A 59 9.66 -1.14 18.50
CA VAL A 59 8.83 -2.22 17.96
C VAL A 59 9.36 -2.64 16.60
N ASP A 60 9.60 -3.93 16.46
CA ASP A 60 10.09 -4.52 15.21
C ASP A 60 9.00 -5.44 14.67
N PHE A 61 8.28 -4.98 13.66
CA PHE A 61 7.19 -5.77 13.07
C PHE A 61 7.74 -6.99 12.34
N ASP A 62 6.95 -8.05 12.30
CA ASP A 62 7.33 -9.33 11.69
C ASP A 62 6.89 -9.42 10.22
N LEU A 63 5.77 -8.76 9.89
CA LEU A 63 5.17 -8.80 8.56
C LEU A 63 4.61 -7.45 8.18
N TRP A 64 4.51 -7.24 6.86
CA TRP A 64 3.91 -6.06 6.25
C TRP A 64 2.96 -6.48 5.14
N LEU A 65 1.71 -6.07 5.28
CA LEU A 65 0.66 -6.20 4.29
C LEU A 65 0.45 -4.80 3.72
N THR A 66 1.01 -4.55 2.53
CA THR A 66 1.12 -3.22 1.94
C THR A 66 0.36 -3.10 0.63
N PHE A 67 0.22 -1.88 0.11
CA PHE A 67 -0.55 -1.62 -1.10
C PHE A 67 -1.96 -2.24 -1.04
N ASN A 68 -2.64 -2.10 0.11
CA ASN A 68 -3.97 -2.70 0.35
C ASN A 68 -4.02 -4.22 0.15
N GLY A 69 -2.92 -4.91 0.43
CA GLY A 69 -2.82 -6.35 0.29
C GLY A 69 -2.20 -6.84 -1.02
N SER A 70 -1.77 -5.93 -1.89
CA SER A 70 -1.16 -6.31 -3.17
C SER A 70 0.28 -6.78 -3.02
N TYR A 71 0.97 -6.37 -1.98
CA TYR A 71 2.34 -6.81 -1.70
C TYR A 71 2.46 -7.13 -0.21
N VAL A 72 2.73 -8.40 0.08
CA VAL A 72 2.78 -8.93 1.44
C VAL A 72 4.09 -9.66 1.65
N ARG A 73 4.79 -9.32 2.73
CA ARG A 73 6.03 -9.99 3.06
C ARG A 73 6.29 -10.09 4.55
N SER A 74 7.11 -11.06 4.93
CA SER A 74 7.78 -11.13 6.23
C SER A 74 9.17 -10.48 6.13
N LYS A 75 9.93 -10.50 7.22
CA LYS A 75 11.34 -10.10 7.21
C LYS A 75 12.15 -10.91 6.22
N ASP A 76 11.82 -12.19 6.05
CA ASP A 76 12.64 -13.16 5.33
C ASP A 76 12.14 -13.47 3.92
N ALA A 77 10.86 -13.29 3.64
CA ALA A 77 10.28 -13.77 2.39
C ALA A 77 9.08 -12.95 1.92
N VAL A 78 8.92 -12.87 0.61
CA VAL A 78 7.68 -12.37 -0.01
C VAL A 78 6.63 -13.47 0.08
N ILE A 79 5.47 -13.15 0.63
CA ILE A 79 4.37 -14.10 0.84
C ILE A 79 3.38 -14.04 -0.33
N SER A 80 3.05 -12.84 -0.80
CA SER A 80 2.06 -12.66 -1.85
C SER A 80 2.36 -11.40 -2.67
N LYS A 81 2.17 -11.51 -3.99
CA LYS A 81 2.34 -10.39 -4.94
C LYS A 81 1.14 -10.36 -5.88
N ASN A 82 0.53 -9.19 -6.02
CA ASN A 82 -0.56 -8.96 -6.95
C ASN A 82 -0.40 -7.58 -7.60
N PRO A 83 0.55 -7.43 -8.55
CA PRO A 83 0.76 -6.16 -9.22
C PRO A 83 -0.41 -5.80 -10.15
N LEU A 84 -0.43 -4.57 -10.63
CA LEU A 84 -1.33 -4.14 -11.68
C LEU A 84 -1.20 -5.03 -12.91
N ASP A 85 -2.33 -5.37 -13.51
CA ASP A 85 -2.35 -6.05 -14.80
C ASP A 85 -1.49 -5.28 -15.81
N ALA A 86 -0.64 -5.99 -16.54
CA ALA A 86 0.33 -5.35 -17.43
C ALA A 86 -0.33 -4.55 -18.56
N ASP A 87 -1.41 -5.07 -19.12
CA ASP A 87 -2.14 -4.36 -20.19
C ASP A 87 -2.88 -3.14 -19.63
N ASP A 88 -3.52 -3.28 -18.47
CA ASP A 88 -4.19 -2.17 -17.79
C ASP A 88 -3.19 -1.07 -17.42
N LYS A 89 -2.03 -1.45 -16.90
CA LYS A 89 -0.97 -0.49 -16.57
C LYS A 89 -0.57 0.35 -17.77
N ARG A 90 -0.30 -0.30 -18.90
CA ARG A 90 0.04 0.40 -20.14
C ARG A 90 -1.08 1.30 -20.59
N ARG A 91 -2.32 0.83 -20.55
CA ARG A 91 -3.51 1.60 -20.94
C ARG A 91 -3.69 2.84 -20.07
N ILE A 92 -3.57 2.70 -18.76
CA ILE A 92 -3.71 3.83 -17.83
C ILE A 92 -2.62 4.88 -18.07
N LEU A 93 -1.38 4.46 -18.20
CA LEU A 93 -0.28 5.39 -18.49
C LEU A 93 -0.48 6.10 -19.82
N HIS A 94 -0.98 5.40 -20.84
CA HIS A 94 -1.36 6.02 -22.11
C HIS A 94 -2.49 7.05 -21.92
N ASN A 95 -3.56 6.68 -21.21
CA ASN A 95 -4.68 7.58 -20.95
C ASN A 95 -4.25 8.84 -20.24
N LEU A 96 -3.40 8.73 -19.21
CA LEU A 96 -2.87 9.86 -18.46
C LEU A 96 -2.01 10.76 -19.37
N LYS A 97 -1.22 10.18 -20.24
CA LYS A 97 -0.41 10.95 -21.19
C LYS A 97 -1.31 11.75 -22.15
N GLN A 98 -2.40 11.14 -22.66
CA GLN A 98 -3.38 11.83 -23.50
C GLN A 98 -4.09 12.97 -22.75
N MET A 99 -4.22 12.85 -21.45
CA MET A 99 -4.81 13.87 -20.57
C MET A 99 -3.80 14.92 -20.11
N HIS A 100 -2.54 14.80 -20.53
CA HIS A 100 -1.42 15.65 -20.10
C HIS A 100 -1.26 15.66 -18.57
N ARG A 101 -1.42 14.50 -17.94
CA ARG A 101 -1.27 14.35 -16.50
C ARG A 101 0.00 13.58 -16.16
N ALA A 102 0.71 14.10 -15.16
CA ALA A 102 1.83 13.39 -14.58
C ALA A 102 1.35 12.11 -13.91
N ALA A 103 2.14 11.06 -14.03
CA ALA A 103 1.88 9.78 -13.40
C ALA A 103 3.03 9.42 -12.47
N ALA A 104 2.71 9.03 -11.24
CA ALA A 104 3.67 8.42 -10.33
C ALA A 104 3.42 6.92 -10.30
N ILE A 105 4.48 6.13 -10.24
CA ILE A 105 4.43 4.67 -10.16
C ILE A 105 5.19 4.21 -8.92
N SER A 106 4.68 3.16 -8.28
CA SER A 106 5.23 2.66 -7.03
C SER A 106 5.25 1.14 -6.98
N ASN A 107 6.36 0.61 -6.48
CA ASN A 107 6.49 -0.79 -6.08
C ASN A 107 7.40 -0.89 -4.84
N GLU A 108 7.87 -2.11 -4.52
CA GLU A 108 8.73 -2.34 -3.37
C GLU A 108 10.12 -1.73 -3.49
N HIS A 109 10.52 -1.28 -4.68
CA HIS A 109 11.87 -0.78 -4.95
C HIS A 109 11.94 0.73 -5.19
N PHE A 110 10.86 1.34 -5.71
CA PHE A 110 10.88 2.76 -6.07
C PHE A 110 9.51 3.41 -6.04
N ILE A 111 9.54 4.74 -5.91
CA ILE A 111 8.41 5.64 -6.12
C ILE A 111 8.93 6.75 -7.02
N VAL A 112 8.50 6.78 -8.26
CA VAL A 112 8.98 7.76 -9.25
C VAL A 112 7.83 8.30 -10.09
N THR A 113 8.06 9.45 -10.70
CA THR A 113 7.09 10.12 -11.57
C THR A 113 7.74 10.56 -12.88
N ASN A 114 6.92 10.77 -13.90
CA ASN A 114 7.35 11.31 -15.19
C ASN A 114 7.20 12.83 -15.29
N GLY A 115 6.66 13.46 -14.25
CA GLY A 115 6.44 14.89 -14.22
C GLY A 115 5.86 15.30 -12.88
N THR A 116 5.40 16.53 -12.77
CA THR A 116 4.83 17.06 -11.55
C THR A 116 3.68 18.00 -11.86
N ASP A 117 2.78 18.17 -10.91
CA ASP A 117 1.75 19.19 -10.88
C ASP A 117 1.43 19.53 -9.42
N PRO A 118 0.80 20.70 -9.15
CA PRO A 118 0.60 21.14 -7.78
C PRO A 118 -0.23 20.19 -6.92
N ASP A 119 -1.27 19.57 -7.48
CA ASP A 119 -2.14 18.66 -6.74
C ASP A 119 -1.43 17.35 -6.41
N LEU A 120 -0.63 16.82 -7.34
CA LEU A 120 0.15 15.61 -7.08
C LEU A 120 1.25 15.87 -6.03
N GLU A 121 1.91 17.02 -6.10
CA GLU A 121 2.88 17.42 -5.07
C GLU A 121 2.24 17.51 -3.70
N GLN A 122 1.06 18.13 -3.61
CA GLN A 122 0.33 18.23 -2.35
C GLN A 122 -0.10 16.85 -1.85
N TYR A 123 -0.57 15.99 -2.74
CA TYR A 123 -0.96 14.63 -2.40
C TYR A 123 0.20 13.86 -1.74
N PHE A 124 1.38 13.93 -2.33
CA PHE A 124 2.58 13.32 -1.77
C PHE A 124 2.98 13.95 -0.44
N SER A 125 2.82 15.27 -0.29
CA SER A 125 3.17 15.98 0.94
C SER A 125 2.32 15.54 2.14
N PHE A 126 1.08 15.07 1.92
CA PHE A 126 0.25 14.54 3.01
C PHE A 126 0.89 13.32 3.67
N GLY A 127 1.62 12.49 2.91
CA GLY A 127 2.40 11.37 3.43
C GLY A 127 3.84 11.71 3.73
N ASN A 128 4.19 13.00 3.71
CA ASN A 128 5.54 13.48 3.94
C ASN A 128 6.54 12.93 2.91
N GLU A 129 6.09 12.69 1.69
CA GLU A 129 6.90 12.21 0.58
C GLU A 129 7.12 13.29 -0.46
N LYS A 130 8.25 13.20 -1.16
CA LYS A 130 8.57 14.09 -2.27
C LYS A 130 8.41 13.34 -3.59
N LEU A 131 7.96 14.07 -4.63
CA LEU A 131 7.96 13.56 -5.99
C LEU A 131 9.40 13.51 -6.49
N VAL A 132 9.78 12.35 -7.04
CA VAL A 132 11.08 12.14 -7.67
C VAL A 132 10.85 11.88 -9.15
N ILE A 133 11.20 12.84 -9.99
CA ILE A 133 11.13 12.68 -11.45
C ILE A 133 12.30 11.82 -11.88
N SER A 134 12.00 10.72 -12.61
CA SER A 134 13.04 9.84 -13.14
C SER A 134 13.10 9.94 -14.65
N GLU A 135 14.30 10.14 -15.18
CA GLU A 135 14.55 10.05 -16.62
C GLU A 135 14.40 8.62 -17.17
N HIS A 136 14.39 7.62 -16.27
CA HIS A 136 14.19 6.20 -16.60
C HIS A 136 12.74 5.74 -16.41
N PHE A 137 11.80 6.67 -16.26
CA PHE A 137 10.40 6.36 -15.98
C PHE A 137 9.82 5.32 -16.95
N ASP A 138 10.02 5.51 -18.25
CA ASP A 138 9.45 4.61 -19.25
C ASP A 138 9.97 3.18 -19.10
N LYS A 139 11.25 3.03 -18.79
CA LYS A 139 11.84 1.72 -18.53
C LYS A 139 11.34 1.12 -17.23
N LEU A 140 11.21 1.92 -16.18
CA LEU A 140 10.72 1.48 -14.88
C LEU A 140 9.25 1.06 -14.93
N CYS A 141 8.46 1.61 -15.86
CA CYS A 141 7.08 1.17 -16.10
C CYS A 141 6.96 -0.28 -16.55
N GLU A 142 8.03 -0.90 -17.06
CA GLU A 142 8.02 -2.29 -17.49
C GLU A 142 8.12 -3.26 -16.30
N GLU A 143 8.55 -2.77 -15.14
CA GLU A 143 8.58 -3.54 -13.90
C GLU A 143 7.17 -3.81 -13.37
N ASP A 144 7.04 -4.75 -12.44
CA ASP A 144 5.80 -4.92 -11.68
C ASP A 144 5.52 -3.67 -10.85
N ILE A 145 4.36 -3.07 -11.06
CA ILE A 145 3.91 -1.86 -10.38
C ILE A 145 2.64 -2.19 -9.61
N TYR A 146 2.55 -1.76 -8.36
CA TYR A 146 1.39 -2.03 -7.51
C TYR A 146 0.40 -0.87 -7.45
N GLN A 147 0.85 0.33 -7.78
CA GLN A 147 0.03 1.53 -7.65
C GLN A 147 0.50 2.60 -8.62
N ILE A 148 -0.46 3.24 -9.28
CA ILE A 148 -0.24 4.46 -10.05
C ILE A 148 -0.96 5.58 -9.32
N MET A 149 -0.34 6.74 -9.19
CA MET A 149 -0.93 7.91 -8.56
C MET A 149 -0.94 9.05 -9.56
N CYS A 150 -2.02 9.80 -9.57
CA CYS A 150 -2.14 10.97 -10.43
C CYS A 150 -3.12 11.99 -9.84
N SER A 151 -2.97 13.23 -10.24
CA SER A 151 -3.97 14.25 -9.96
C SER A 151 -5.15 14.09 -10.93
N CYS A 152 -6.36 14.20 -10.42
CA CYS A 152 -7.59 14.20 -11.22
C CYS A 152 -8.77 14.57 -10.34
N SER A 153 -9.89 14.90 -11.01
CA SER A 153 -11.19 15.06 -10.34
C SER A 153 -12.03 13.78 -10.55
N PRO A 154 -13.08 13.55 -9.74
CA PRO A 154 -13.96 12.39 -9.91
C PRO A 154 -14.58 12.29 -11.30
N SER A 155 -14.84 13.41 -11.97
CA SER A 155 -15.39 13.41 -13.34
C SER A 155 -14.45 12.80 -14.37
N GLU A 156 -13.17 12.60 -14.04
CA GLU A 156 -12.16 12.07 -14.96
C GLU A 156 -11.87 10.58 -14.76
N TYR A 157 -12.49 9.94 -13.75
CA TYR A 157 -12.20 8.54 -13.41
C TYR A 157 -12.47 7.58 -14.57
N GLU A 158 -13.60 7.73 -15.25
CA GLU A 158 -13.93 6.87 -16.39
C GLU A 158 -12.91 7.00 -17.52
N ARG A 159 -12.45 8.22 -17.76
CA ARG A 159 -11.46 8.49 -18.80
C ARG A 159 -10.11 7.87 -18.48
N ILE A 160 -9.71 7.92 -17.21
CA ILE A 160 -8.46 7.31 -16.75
C ILE A 160 -8.51 5.79 -16.93
N LEU A 161 -9.63 5.17 -16.55
CA LEU A 161 -9.80 3.71 -16.59
C LEU A 161 -10.28 3.18 -17.93
N LEU A 162 -10.43 4.02 -18.93
CA LEU A 162 -10.95 3.61 -20.24
C LEU A 162 -10.10 2.49 -20.84
N GLY A 163 -10.76 1.38 -21.20
CA GLY A 163 -10.10 0.22 -21.81
C GLY A 163 -9.45 -0.73 -20.81
N THR A 164 -9.62 -0.51 -19.51
CA THR A 164 -9.11 -1.42 -18.47
C THR A 164 -10.19 -2.40 -18.03
N HIS A 165 -9.77 -3.50 -17.40
CA HIS A 165 -10.67 -4.57 -16.94
C HIS A 165 -10.38 -5.10 -15.54
N ALA A 166 -9.20 -4.81 -14.98
CA ALA A 166 -8.75 -5.40 -13.73
C ALA A 166 -8.20 -4.37 -12.75
N THR A 167 -8.62 -3.10 -12.89
CA THR A 167 -8.07 -1.97 -12.14
C THR A 167 -9.20 -1.12 -11.58
N GLN A 168 -8.95 -0.49 -10.44
CA GLN A 168 -9.89 0.42 -9.81
C GLN A 168 -9.17 1.66 -9.30
N ILE A 169 -9.96 2.71 -9.08
CA ILE A 169 -9.50 3.94 -8.43
C ILE A 169 -9.98 3.93 -7.00
N THR A 170 -9.09 4.29 -6.07
CA THR A 170 -9.43 4.59 -4.70
C THR A 170 -9.01 6.01 -4.38
N ALA A 171 -9.85 6.75 -3.66
CA ALA A 171 -9.63 8.16 -3.35
C ALA A 171 -10.21 8.53 -2.00
N TRP A 172 -9.44 9.27 -1.22
CA TRP A 172 -9.88 9.93 0.01
C TRP A 172 -9.83 11.45 -0.12
N TRP A 173 -9.38 11.95 -1.27
CA TRP A 173 -9.28 13.36 -1.65
C TRP A 173 -9.82 13.53 -3.06
N ASP A 174 -10.38 14.68 -3.38
CA ASP A 174 -11.04 14.91 -4.66
C ASP A 174 -10.11 15.44 -5.77
N LYS A 175 -8.80 15.58 -5.48
CA LYS A 175 -7.83 16.16 -6.41
C LYS A 175 -6.72 15.20 -6.84
N ALA A 176 -6.60 14.06 -6.20
CA ALA A 176 -5.66 13.02 -6.59
C ALA A 176 -6.13 11.65 -6.14
N VAL A 177 -5.63 10.61 -6.79
CA VAL A 177 -6.08 9.22 -6.58
C VAL A 177 -4.94 8.23 -6.60
N ASP A 178 -5.22 7.07 -6.02
CA ASP A 178 -4.45 5.85 -6.19
C ASP A 178 -5.19 4.92 -7.15
N ILE A 179 -4.47 4.36 -8.09
CA ILE A 179 -4.97 3.39 -9.06
C ILE A 179 -4.35 2.05 -8.70
N ILE A 180 -5.20 1.07 -8.37
CA ILE A 180 -4.80 -0.19 -7.74
C ILE A 180 -5.46 -1.37 -8.44
N PRO A 181 -4.95 -2.60 -8.23
CA PRO A 181 -5.60 -3.79 -8.78
C PRO A 181 -7.03 -3.95 -8.26
N LEU A 182 -7.95 -4.35 -9.13
CA LEU A 182 -9.34 -4.60 -8.76
C LEU A 182 -9.45 -5.74 -7.73
N SER A 183 -8.58 -6.74 -7.82
CA SER A 183 -8.55 -7.91 -6.95
C SER A 183 -7.77 -7.71 -5.65
N CYS A 184 -7.19 -6.52 -5.40
CA CYS A 184 -6.50 -6.28 -4.16
C CYS A 184 -7.48 -6.17 -2.99
N GLY A 185 -7.03 -6.59 -1.81
CA GLY A 185 -7.85 -6.47 -0.61
C GLY A 185 -7.16 -7.05 0.61
N LYS A 186 -7.36 -6.40 1.76
CA LYS A 186 -6.77 -6.83 3.03
C LYS A 186 -7.23 -8.24 3.42
N GLY A 187 -8.50 -8.58 3.17
CA GLY A 187 -9.06 -9.90 3.51
C GLY A 187 -8.35 -11.04 2.78
N ASN A 188 -8.12 -10.91 1.48
CA ASN A 188 -7.39 -11.91 0.71
C ASN A 188 -5.94 -12.03 1.18
N ALA A 189 -5.31 -10.91 1.50
CA ALA A 189 -3.94 -10.88 1.98
C ALA A 189 -3.81 -11.51 3.36
N VAL A 190 -4.75 -11.27 4.26
CA VAL A 190 -4.80 -11.93 5.58
C VAL A 190 -4.88 -13.45 5.39
N ARG A 191 -5.75 -13.93 4.51
CA ARG A 191 -5.85 -15.36 4.21
C ARG A 191 -4.55 -15.94 3.69
N ALA A 192 -3.85 -15.21 2.83
CA ALA A 192 -2.54 -15.64 2.30
C ALA A 192 -1.49 -15.76 3.41
N VAL A 193 -1.47 -14.82 4.34
CA VAL A 193 -0.57 -14.86 5.51
C VAL A 193 -0.88 -16.05 6.39
N LEU A 194 -2.16 -16.28 6.71
CA LEU A 194 -2.57 -17.41 7.55
C LEU A 194 -2.20 -18.74 6.89
N ALA A 195 -2.41 -18.87 5.58
CA ALA A 195 -2.04 -20.07 4.83
C ALA A 195 -0.52 -20.29 4.84
N HIS A 196 0.27 -19.22 4.71
CA HIS A 196 1.73 -19.29 4.73
C HIS A 196 2.26 -19.89 6.04
N TYR A 197 1.65 -19.52 7.18
CA TYR A 197 2.07 -20.00 8.49
C TYR A 197 1.29 -21.25 8.96
N GLY A 198 0.27 -21.64 8.24
CA GLY A 198 -0.60 -22.74 8.68
C GLY A 198 -1.48 -22.37 9.87
N PHE A 199 -1.82 -21.10 10.04
CA PHE A 199 -2.68 -20.63 11.12
C PHE A 199 -4.15 -20.66 10.71
N SER A 200 -5.03 -20.91 11.68
CA SER A 200 -6.47 -20.76 11.51
C SER A 200 -6.92 -19.32 11.82
N LYS A 201 -8.14 -18.98 11.38
CA LYS A 201 -8.73 -17.67 11.72
C LYS A 201 -8.85 -17.45 13.23
N ALA A 202 -9.08 -18.50 14.00
CA ALA A 202 -9.20 -18.43 15.45
C ALA A 202 -7.88 -18.07 16.14
N GLU A 203 -6.75 -18.24 15.44
CA GLU A 203 -5.41 -17.92 15.94
C GLU A 203 -4.97 -16.51 15.58
N ALA A 204 -5.83 -15.71 14.96
CA ALA A 204 -5.52 -14.36 14.49
C ALA A 204 -6.45 -13.32 15.11
N ILE A 205 -5.87 -12.12 15.33
CA ILE A 205 -6.62 -10.89 15.60
C ILE A 205 -6.43 -9.98 14.39
N ALA A 206 -7.51 -9.44 13.88
CA ALA A 206 -7.48 -8.53 12.74
C ALA A 206 -8.40 -7.31 12.96
#